data_a0881c7846835e9a1a8e67fe31f74d11
#
_entry.id   a0881c7846835e9a1a8e67fe31f74d11
#
_cell.length_a   1.000
_cell.length_b   1.000
_cell.length_c   1.000
_cell.angle_alpha   90.00
_cell.angle_beta   90.00
_cell.angle_gamma   90.00
#
_symmetry.space_group_name_H-M   'P 1'
#
loop_
_entity.id
_entity.type
_entity.pdbx_description
1 polymer ?
#
loop_
_entity_poly.entity_id
_entity_poly.type
_entity_poly.pdbx_seq_one_letter_code
_entity_poly.pdbx_strand_id
1 'polypeptide(L)'
;MPKPLLFLDVDGVLNPVCPHPDADFDTHTLFGYSVLLSARHGDWLRELAEAYDICWATTWEDHANEHIAPVLGLPRLPVVHFSGYVAQPDDPKVPVLDLIAAHKWAPLVRYAAGRPFAWVDDVIPGSLTRRSALRRDRLLLRIDPGQGLERHHVDRLLRRPPVAGLLGSCA
;
A
#
# COMPACT_ATOMS: atom_id res chain seq x y z
N MET A 1 -11.56 17.66 -9.68
CA MET A 1 -10.59 17.53 -8.58
C MET A 1 -9.68 16.36 -8.89
N PRO A 2 -8.39 16.40 -8.53
CA PRO A 2 -7.52 15.25 -8.71
C PRO A 2 -8.02 14.07 -7.88
N LYS A 3 -7.85 12.84 -8.39
CA LYS A 3 -8.17 11.62 -7.66
C LYS A 3 -7.35 11.55 -6.36
N PRO A 4 -7.84 10.91 -5.28
CA PRO A 4 -7.01 10.59 -4.14
C PRO A 4 -5.86 9.66 -4.54
N LEU A 5 -4.77 9.67 -3.78
CA LEU A 5 -3.65 8.73 -3.98
C LEU A 5 -3.99 7.37 -3.36
N LEU A 6 -3.49 6.29 -3.97
CA LEU A 6 -3.46 4.97 -3.37
C LEU A 6 -1.99 4.52 -3.27
N PHE A 7 -1.45 4.52 -2.06
CA PHE A 7 -0.13 3.97 -1.76
C PHE A 7 -0.25 2.47 -1.54
N LEU A 8 0.45 1.69 -2.35
CA LEU A 8 0.32 0.24 -2.42
C LEU A 8 1.66 -0.45 -2.18
N ASP A 9 1.70 -1.35 -1.19
CA ASP A 9 2.83 -2.24 -0.98
C ASP A 9 2.72 -3.52 -1.83
N VAL A 10 3.80 -4.27 -1.93
CA VAL A 10 3.90 -5.54 -2.64
C VAL A 10 3.94 -6.72 -1.67
N ASP A 11 4.97 -6.79 -0.82
CA ASP A 11 5.15 -7.91 0.09
C ASP A 11 4.10 -7.88 1.20
N GLY A 12 3.51 -9.03 1.52
CA GLY A 12 2.37 -9.13 2.44
C GLY A 12 1.04 -8.57 1.90
N VAL A 13 1.03 -7.94 0.71
CA VAL A 13 -0.16 -7.36 0.08
C VAL A 13 -0.49 -8.03 -1.24
N LEU A 14 0.32 -7.87 -2.28
CA LEU A 14 0.16 -8.54 -3.57
C LEU A 14 0.88 -9.89 -3.60
N ASN A 15 1.95 -10.00 -2.82
CA ASN A 15 2.76 -11.19 -2.59
C ASN A 15 2.54 -11.69 -1.16
N PRO A 16 1.51 -12.52 -0.90
CA PRO A 16 1.22 -13.03 0.45
C PRO A 16 2.26 -14.07 0.88
N VAL A 17 2.45 -14.19 2.20
CA VAL A 17 3.44 -15.13 2.78
C VAL A 17 2.92 -16.57 2.78
N CYS A 18 1.62 -16.76 3.02
CA CYS A 18 1.01 -18.09 3.14
C CYS A 18 -0.46 -18.05 2.70
N PRO A 19 -0.71 -17.86 1.39
CA PRO A 19 -2.08 -17.79 0.88
C PRO A 19 -2.81 -19.12 1.10
N HIS A 20 -4.15 -19.06 1.09
CA HIS A 20 -4.97 -20.26 1.12
C HIS A 20 -4.58 -21.20 -0.04
N PRO A 21 -4.51 -22.53 0.16
CA PRO A 21 -4.10 -23.47 -0.90
C PRO A 21 -4.93 -23.40 -2.19
N ASP A 22 -6.20 -23.01 -2.07
CA ASP A 22 -7.10 -22.84 -3.23
C ASP A 22 -7.05 -21.43 -3.82
N ALA A 23 -6.16 -20.56 -3.33
CA ALA A 23 -6.02 -19.20 -3.87
C ALA A 23 -5.26 -19.25 -5.20
N ASP A 24 -5.73 -18.46 -6.15
CA ASP A 24 -5.20 -18.38 -7.51
C ASP A 24 -3.96 -17.48 -7.56
N PHE A 25 -2.81 -18.06 -7.19
CA PHE A 25 -1.50 -17.42 -7.24
C PHE A 25 -0.54 -18.23 -8.11
N ASP A 26 0.12 -17.54 -9.02
CA ASP A 26 1.24 -18.08 -9.78
C ASP A 26 2.57 -17.75 -9.11
N THR A 27 3.50 -18.72 -9.13
CA THR A 27 4.84 -18.51 -8.58
C THR A 27 5.76 -17.94 -9.67
N HIS A 28 6.38 -16.81 -9.37
CA HIS A 28 7.37 -16.16 -10.22
C HIS A 28 8.73 -16.15 -9.52
N THR A 29 9.82 -16.31 -10.30
CA THR A 29 11.18 -16.15 -9.76
C THR A 29 11.71 -14.79 -10.20
N LEU A 30 11.80 -13.87 -9.26
CA LEU A 30 12.26 -12.50 -9.47
C LEU A 30 13.47 -12.22 -8.57
N PHE A 31 14.62 -11.85 -9.15
CA PHE A 31 15.89 -11.66 -8.41
C PHE A 31 16.32 -12.87 -7.56
N GLY A 32 15.97 -14.09 -7.97
CA GLY A 32 16.25 -15.31 -7.20
C GLY A 32 15.31 -15.55 -6.01
N TYR A 33 14.30 -14.69 -5.82
CA TYR A 33 13.25 -14.88 -4.83
C TYR A 33 11.98 -15.45 -5.46
N SER A 34 11.29 -16.30 -4.73
CA SER A 34 9.96 -16.79 -5.10
C SER A 34 8.91 -15.74 -4.70
N VAL A 35 8.14 -15.26 -5.68
CA VAL A 35 7.11 -14.24 -5.51
C VAL A 35 5.79 -14.81 -6.01
N LEU A 36 4.76 -14.73 -5.18
CA LEU A 36 3.41 -15.19 -5.49
C LEU A 36 2.58 -14.00 -6.00
N LEU A 37 2.10 -14.06 -7.24
CA LEU A 37 1.26 -13.02 -7.81
C LEU A 37 0.00 -13.64 -8.42
N SER A 38 -1.11 -12.92 -8.36
CA SER A 38 -2.36 -13.32 -8.97
C SER A 38 -2.82 -12.34 -10.02
N ALA A 39 -3.18 -12.82 -11.21
CA ALA A 39 -3.69 -11.99 -12.30
C ALA A 39 -4.92 -11.16 -11.89
N ARG A 40 -5.76 -11.70 -10.98
CA ARG A 40 -6.92 -10.97 -10.44
C ARG A 40 -6.55 -9.68 -9.70
N HIS A 41 -5.34 -9.61 -9.10
CA HIS A 41 -4.86 -8.36 -8.52
C HIS A 41 -4.68 -7.27 -9.58
N GLY A 42 -4.22 -7.65 -10.78
CA GLY A 42 -4.14 -6.73 -11.91
C GLY A 42 -5.51 -6.17 -12.30
N ASP A 43 -6.56 -7.03 -12.35
CA ASP A 43 -7.92 -6.59 -12.63
C ASP A 43 -8.44 -5.62 -11.55
N TRP A 44 -8.22 -5.96 -10.29
CA TRP A 44 -8.65 -5.12 -9.16
C TRP A 44 -7.92 -3.78 -9.11
N LEU A 45 -6.63 -3.76 -9.45
CA LEU A 45 -5.86 -2.52 -9.48
C LEU A 45 -6.27 -1.63 -10.66
N ARG A 46 -6.66 -2.20 -11.81
CA ARG A 46 -7.26 -1.42 -12.90
C ARG A 46 -8.60 -0.82 -12.49
N GLU A 47 -9.45 -1.57 -11.78
CA GLU A 47 -10.71 -1.06 -11.21
C GLU A 47 -10.45 0.08 -10.21
N LEU A 48 -9.49 -0.08 -9.31
CA LEU A 48 -9.09 0.96 -8.36
C LEU A 48 -8.51 2.20 -9.04
N ALA A 49 -7.82 2.05 -10.17
CA ALA A 49 -7.27 3.16 -10.93
C ALA A 49 -8.33 4.10 -11.50
N GLU A 50 -9.60 3.66 -11.61
CA GLU A 50 -10.71 4.55 -11.97
C GLU A 50 -11.00 5.58 -10.85
N ALA A 51 -10.76 5.22 -9.60
CA ALA A 51 -11.04 6.06 -8.43
C ALA A 51 -9.79 6.70 -7.79
N TYR A 52 -8.61 6.16 -8.06
CA TYR A 52 -7.34 6.54 -7.42
C TYR A 52 -6.23 6.78 -8.43
N ASP A 53 -5.27 7.63 -8.06
CA ASP A 53 -3.93 7.64 -8.67
C ASP A 53 -3.05 6.69 -7.85
N ILE A 54 -2.76 5.50 -8.39
CA ILE A 54 -1.99 4.47 -7.69
C ILE A 54 -0.51 4.78 -7.74
N CYS A 55 0.18 4.62 -6.59
CA CYS A 55 1.63 4.78 -6.44
C CYS A 55 2.21 3.59 -5.69
N TRP A 56 3.34 3.08 -6.14
CA TRP A 56 4.09 2.09 -5.38
C TRP A 56 4.62 2.69 -4.07
N ALA A 57 4.40 2.00 -2.98
CA ALA A 57 4.88 2.34 -1.64
C ALA A 57 5.54 1.11 -0.99
N THR A 58 6.48 0.52 -1.68
CA THR A 58 7.11 -0.76 -1.39
C THR A 58 8.63 -0.64 -1.35
N THR A 59 9.30 -1.53 -0.64
CA THR A 59 10.76 -1.65 -0.64
C THR A 59 11.32 -2.13 -1.98
N TRP A 60 10.47 -2.62 -2.88
CA TRP A 60 10.86 -2.90 -4.27
C TRP A 60 11.20 -1.65 -5.06
N GLU A 61 10.69 -0.49 -4.66
CA GLU A 61 10.88 0.80 -5.34
C GLU A 61 10.64 0.68 -6.86
N ASP A 62 11.59 1.11 -7.71
CA ASP A 62 11.46 1.06 -9.17
C ASP A 62 11.39 -0.38 -9.72
N HIS A 63 11.93 -1.36 -9.01
CA HIS A 63 11.83 -2.76 -9.40
C HIS A 63 10.38 -3.29 -9.42
N ALA A 64 9.47 -2.67 -8.67
CA ALA A 64 8.05 -3.01 -8.76
C ALA A 64 7.50 -2.73 -10.17
N ASN A 65 7.97 -1.66 -10.83
CA ASN A 65 7.63 -1.36 -12.21
C ASN A 65 8.29 -2.27 -13.24
N GLU A 66 9.46 -2.80 -12.91
CA GLU A 66 10.23 -3.66 -13.82
C GLU A 66 9.73 -5.10 -13.80
N HIS A 67 9.28 -5.58 -12.64
CA HIS A 67 9.02 -7.00 -12.41
C HIS A 67 7.58 -7.33 -12.00
N ILE A 68 6.93 -6.49 -11.19
CA ILE A 68 5.58 -6.75 -10.68
C ILE A 68 4.52 -6.20 -11.63
N ALA A 69 4.65 -4.93 -12.04
CA ALA A 69 3.66 -4.30 -12.91
C ALA A 69 3.43 -5.06 -14.22
N PRO A 70 4.46 -5.58 -14.95
CA PRO A 70 4.23 -6.33 -16.18
C PRO A 70 3.46 -7.64 -15.96
N VAL A 71 3.74 -8.37 -14.87
CA VAL A 71 3.04 -9.62 -14.54
C VAL A 71 1.55 -9.36 -14.27
N LEU A 72 1.24 -8.23 -13.62
CA LEU A 72 -0.13 -7.83 -13.31
C LEU A 72 -0.83 -7.08 -14.46
N GLY A 73 -0.14 -6.87 -15.59
CA GLY A 73 -0.68 -6.11 -16.72
C GLY A 73 -0.96 -4.65 -16.39
N LEU A 74 -0.13 -4.03 -15.54
CA LEU A 74 -0.24 -2.64 -15.14
C LEU A 74 0.72 -1.75 -15.94
N PRO A 75 0.37 -0.48 -16.18
CA PRO A 75 1.33 0.50 -16.68
C PRO A 75 2.40 0.80 -15.62
N ARG A 76 3.46 1.52 -16.00
CA ARG A 76 4.37 2.08 -15.02
C ARG A 76 3.61 3.02 -14.07
N LEU A 77 3.76 2.78 -12.77
CA LEU A 77 3.17 3.60 -11.72
C LEU A 77 4.24 4.50 -11.08
N PRO A 78 3.86 5.67 -10.57
CA PRO A 78 4.75 6.47 -9.73
C PRO A 78 5.26 5.67 -8.52
N VAL A 79 6.45 6.01 -8.04
CA VAL A 79 7.10 5.33 -6.92
C VAL A 79 7.35 6.32 -5.80
N VAL A 80 7.03 5.93 -4.57
CA VAL A 80 7.48 6.65 -3.37
C VAL A 80 8.78 6.03 -2.92
N HIS A 81 9.88 6.80 -3.02
CA HIS A 81 11.19 6.34 -2.58
C HIS A 81 11.36 6.53 -1.08
N PHE A 82 11.80 5.48 -0.41
CA PHE A 82 12.10 5.46 1.01
C PHE A 82 13.60 5.59 1.21
N SER A 83 14.17 6.74 0.84
CA SER A 83 15.61 6.96 0.88
C SER A 83 16.19 6.79 2.28
N GLY A 84 17.17 5.91 2.38
CA GLY A 84 18.15 5.95 3.43
C GLY A 84 17.77 5.28 4.75
N TYR A 85 17.07 4.14 4.70
CA TYR A 85 16.78 3.45 5.94
C TYR A 85 17.68 2.26 6.24
N VAL A 86 18.33 2.35 7.39
CA VAL A 86 18.49 1.25 8.33
C VAL A 86 18.32 1.85 9.74
N ALA A 87 17.10 1.97 10.26
CA ALA A 87 16.98 2.09 11.69
C ALA A 87 17.22 0.69 12.28
N GLN A 88 18.40 0.51 12.81
CA GLN A 88 18.55 -0.44 13.91
C GLN A 88 17.81 0.19 15.09
N PRO A 89 16.89 -0.52 15.77
CA PRO A 89 16.23 0.04 16.94
C PRO A 89 17.30 0.31 18.01
N ASP A 90 17.45 1.57 18.39
CA ASP A 90 18.22 1.93 19.59
C ASP A 90 17.53 1.37 20.84
N ASP A 91 16.27 1.03 20.76
CA ASP A 91 15.48 0.36 21.81
C ASP A 91 14.99 -1.01 21.31
N PRO A 92 15.50 -2.13 21.85
CA PRO A 92 15.08 -3.49 21.49
C PRO A 92 13.62 -3.79 21.84
N LYS A 93 12.92 -2.89 22.54
CA LYS A 93 11.50 -3.03 22.87
C LYS A 93 10.57 -2.50 21.77
N VAL A 94 11.10 -1.75 20.79
CA VAL A 94 10.29 -1.26 19.67
C VAL A 94 10.17 -2.38 18.63
N PRO A 95 8.95 -2.82 18.30
CA PRO A 95 8.76 -3.83 17.27
C PRO A 95 9.32 -3.37 15.93
N VAL A 96 10.04 -4.23 15.23
CA VAL A 96 10.63 -3.92 13.91
C VAL A 96 9.58 -3.41 12.92
N LEU A 97 8.38 -4.00 12.96
CA LEU A 97 7.26 -3.57 12.09
C LEU A 97 6.83 -2.13 12.37
N ASP A 98 6.84 -1.68 13.62
CA ASP A 98 6.51 -0.29 13.96
C ASP A 98 7.57 0.69 13.45
N LEU A 99 8.83 0.27 13.40
CA LEU A 99 9.93 1.04 12.82
C LEU A 99 9.79 1.16 11.30
N ILE A 100 9.49 0.06 10.61
CA ILE A 100 9.26 0.06 9.17
C ILE A 100 8.09 0.97 8.83
N ALA A 101 6.99 0.86 9.57
CA ALA A 101 5.82 1.70 9.38
C ALA A 101 6.10 3.19 9.62
N ALA A 102 6.83 3.51 10.69
CA ALA A 102 7.24 4.88 10.99
C ALA A 102 8.11 5.46 9.87
N HIS A 103 8.96 4.62 9.28
CA HIS A 103 9.82 4.97 8.16
C HIS A 103 9.02 5.28 6.89
N LYS A 104 8.04 4.46 6.54
CA LYS A 104 7.16 4.70 5.37
C LYS A 104 6.26 5.93 5.57
N TRP A 105 5.76 6.18 6.77
CA TRP A 105 4.74 7.19 7.03
C TRP A 105 5.12 8.62 6.62
N ALA A 106 6.28 9.10 7.04
CA ALA A 106 6.71 10.47 6.76
C ALA A 106 6.91 10.73 5.25
N PRO A 107 7.58 9.84 4.47
CA PRO A 107 7.64 9.94 3.02
C PRO A 107 6.27 9.95 2.34
N LEU A 108 5.33 9.08 2.76
CA LEU A 108 3.99 9.02 2.19
C LEU A 108 3.24 10.34 2.38
N VAL A 109 3.25 10.88 3.61
CA VAL A 109 2.61 12.18 3.91
C VAL A 109 3.24 13.31 3.10
N ARG A 110 4.56 13.29 2.96
CA ARG A 110 5.29 14.30 2.14
C ARG A 110 4.91 14.18 0.68
N TYR A 111 4.90 12.95 0.13
CA TYR A 111 4.52 12.70 -1.26
C TYR A 111 3.07 13.13 -1.54
N ALA A 112 2.17 12.85 -0.61
CA ALA A 112 0.77 13.23 -0.74
C ALA A 112 0.58 14.76 -0.84
N ALA A 113 1.46 15.57 -0.25
CA ALA A 113 1.45 17.03 -0.33
C ALA A 113 0.05 17.63 -0.06
N GLY A 114 -0.68 17.10 0.91
CA GLY A 114 -2.04 17.51 1.27
C GLY A 114 -3.15 16.86 0.45
N ARG A 115 -2.86 16.08 -0.58
CA ARG A 115 -3.88 15.29 -1.29
C ARG A 115 -4.44 14.22 -0.36
N PRO A 116 -5.75 13.91 -0.46
CA PRO A 116 -6.33 12.75 0.19
C PRO A 116 -5.65 11.46 -0.30
N PHE A 117 -5.48 10.48 0.59
CA PHE A 117 -4.84 9.23 0.21
C PHE A 117 -5.36 8.00 0.98
N ALA A 118 -5.29 6.86 0.34
CA ALA A 118 -5.34 5.55 0.97
C ALA A 118 -3.93 4.95 1.05
N TRP A 119 -3.63 4.19 2.11
CA TRP A 119 -2.41 3.42 2.25
C TRP A 119 -2.75 1.97 2.56
N VAL A 120 -2.31 1.05 1.69
CA VAL A 120 -2.55 -0.40 1.76
C VAL A 120 -1.22 -1.09 1.98
N ASP A 121 -1.06 -1.71 3.16
CA ASP A 121 0.21 -2.27 3.61
C ASP A 121 -0.04 -3.25 4.77
N ASP A 122 0.82 -4.25 4.97
CA ASP A 122 0.70 -5.23 6.06
C ASP A 122 1.31 -4.71 7.39
N VAL A 123 2.24 -3.75 7.30
CA VAL A 123 2.97 -3.25 8.47
C VAL A 123 2.33 -2.02 9.14
N ILE A 124 1.14 -1.59 8.74
CA ILE A 124 0.49 -0.40 9.33
C ILE A 124 0.18 -0.64 10.83
N PRO A 125 0.74 0.17 11.76
CA PRO A 125 0.46 0.01 13.19
C PRO A 125 -1.01 0.26 13.52
N GLY A 126 -1.58 -0.53 14.41
CA GLY A 126 -2.96 -0.35 14.86
C GLY A 126 -3.22 1.00 15.54
N SER A 127 -2.20 1.59 16.17
CA SER A 127 -2.26 2.94 16.73
C SER A 127 -2.48 4.01 15.65
N LEU A 128 -1.80 3.88 14.51
CA LEU A 128 -1.92 4.79 13.37
C LEU A 128 -3.28 4.62 12.68
N THR A 129 -3.74 3.38 12.50
CA THR A 129 -5.06 3.09 11.95
C THR A 129 -6.17 3.72 12.79
N ARG A 130 -6.12 3.57 14.13
CA ARG A 130 -7.10 4.19 15.04
C ARG A 130 -7.10 5.72 14.96
N ARG A 131 -5.91 6.35 14.93
CA ARG A 131 -5.79 7.82 14.80
C ARG A 131 -6.34 8.34 13.48
N SER A 132 -6.22 7.56 12.42
CA SER A 132 -6.69 7.94 11.08
C SER A 132 -8.18 7.63 10.85
N ALA A 133 -8.79 6.79 11.68
CA ALA A 133 -10.19 6.36 11.50
C ALA A 133 -11.21 7.51 11.53
N LEU A 134 -10.90 8.60 12.23
CA LEU A 134 -11.74 9.81 12.33
C LEU A 134 -11.46 10.83 11.20
N ARG A 135 -10.47 10.59 10.36
CA ARG A 135 -10.11 11.51 9.29
C ARG A 135 -10.80 11.09 7.99
N ARG A 136 -11.26 12.08 7.23
CA ARG A 136 -11.85 11.86 5.90
C ARG A 136 -10.85 11.94 4.76
N ASP A 137 -9.71 12.58 5.02
CA ASP A 137 -8.65 12.81 4.03
C ASP A 137 -7.70 11.62 3.88
N ARG A 138 -7.87 10.57 4.69
CA ARG A 138 -7.01 9.36 4.59
C ARG A 138 -7.73 8.10 5.02
N LEU A 139 -7.37 6.99 4.37
CA LEU A 139 -7.81 5.64 4.70
C LEU A 139 -6.58 4.75 4.85
N LEU A 140 -6.37 4.18 6.02
CA LEU A 140 -5.30 3.22 6.26
C LEU A 140 -5.89 1.82 6.32
N LEU A 141 -5.45 0.96 5.42
CA LEU A 141 -5.94 -0.39 5.27
C LEU A 141 -4.80 -1.39 5.50
N ARG A 142 -4.75 -1.91 6.73
CA ARG A 142 -3.81 -2.97 7.06
C ARG A 142 -4.29 -4.28 6.48
N ILE A 143 -3.39 -4.97 5.78
CA ILE A 143 -3.61 -6.29 5.18
C ILE A 143 -3.02 -7.38 6.09
N ASP A 144 -3.63 -8.54 6.14
CA ASP A 144 -3.03 -9.73 6.73
C ASP A 144 -2.00 -10.29 5.73
N PRO A 145 -0.69 -10.29 6.07
CA PRO A 145 0.34 -10.76 5.16
C PRO A 145 0.20 -12.23 4.78
N GLY A 146 -0.50 -13.02 5.59
CA GLY A 146 -0.77 -14.43 5.27
C GLY A 146 -1.75 -14.59 4.11
N GLN A 147 -2.71 -13.67 3.95
CA GLN A 147 -3.78 -13.75 2.94
C GLN A 147 -3.55 -12.82 1.76
N GLY A 148 -2.92 -11.68 1.99
CA GLY A 148 -2.75 -10.62 0.99
C GLY A 148 -4.02 -9.81 0.73
N LEU A 149 -4.01 -9.10 -0.39
CA LEU A 149 -5.14 -8.28 -0.83
C LEU A 149 -6.30 -9.19 -1.29
N GLU A 150 -7.49 -8.94 -0.74
CA GLU A 150 -8.70 -9.67 -1.06
C GLU A 150 -9.78 -8.74 -1.61
N ARG A 151 -10.81 -9.29 -2.26
CA ARG A 151 -11.90 -8.53 -2.87
C ARG A 151 -12.57 -7.56 -1.88
N HIS A 152 -12.82 -7.98 -0.65
CA HIS A 152 -13.47 -7.12 0.35
C HIS A 152 -12.64 -5.87 0.69
N HIS A 153 -11.31 -5.92 0.57
CA HIS A 153 -10.42 -4.76 0.72
C HIS A 153 -10.62 -3.75 -0.42
N VAL A 154 -10.69 -4.26 -1.65
CA VAL A 154 -10.98 -3.44 -2.85
C VAL A 154 -12.33 -2.77 -2.73
N ASP A 155 -13.37 -3.52 -2.36
CA ASP A 155 -14.70 -2.99 -2.14
C ASP A 155 -14.75 -1.89 -1.07
N ARG A 156 -13.94 -2.04 -0.01
CA ARG A 156 -13.81 -1.01 1.03
C ARG A 156 -13.18 0.27 0.51
N LEU A 157 -12.13 0.15 -0.30
CA LEU A 157 -11.47 1.29 -0.96
C LEU A 157 -12.45 2.04 -1.86
N LEU A 158 -13.20 1.32 -2.71
CA LEU A 158 -14.15 1.91 -3.66
C LEU A 158 -15.35 2.55 -2.96
N ARG A 159 -15.86 1.97 -1.87
CA ARG A 159 -17.00 2.52 -1.12
C ARG A 159 -16.68 3.77 -0.32
N ARG A 160 -15.42 3.96 0.08
CA ARG A 160 -15.01 5.08 0.96
C ARG A 160 -13.68 5.68 0.52
N PRO A 161 -13.60 6.24 -0.71
CA PRO A 161 -12.40 6.93 -1.11
C PRO A 161 -12.15 8.14 -0.19
N PRO A 162 -10.90 8.41 0.17
CA PRO A 162 -10.56 9.60 0.94
C PRO A 162 -10.94 10.87 0.18
N VAL A 163 -11.46 11.84 0.90
CA VAL A 163 -11.89 13.13 0.32
C VAL A 163 -11.17 14.27 1.04
N ALA A 164 -10.91 15.35 0.31
CA ALA A 164 -10.35 16.55 0.91
C ALA A 164 -11.21 16.99 2.09
N GLY A 165 -10.59 17.16 3.25
CA GLY A 165 -11.26 17.77 4.39
C GLY A 165 -11.71 19.17 3.97
N LEU A 166 -12.94 19.54 4.27
CA LEU A 166 -13.35 20.94 4.25
C LEU A 166 -12.40 21.65 5.23
N LEU A 167 -11.45 22.41 4.69
CA LEU A 167 -10.74 23.38 5.50
C LEU A 167 -11.84 24.28 6.06
N GLY A 168 -12.13 24.14 7.35
CA GLY A 168 -12.98 25.08 8.04
C GLY A 168 -12.38 26.47 7.78
N SER A 169 -13.06 27.27 6.99
CA SER A 169 -12.76 28.68 6.89
C SER A 169 -13.04 29.27 8.27
N CYS A 170 -12.01 29.34 9.11
CA CYS A 170 -12.03 30.29 10.20
C CYS A 170 -11.95 31.67 9.57
N ALA A 171 -13.10 32.31 9.47
CA ALA A 171 -13.18 33.75 9.32
C ALA A 171 -12.79 34.41 10.63
#